data_bfb1f0c487a162138507b774b0f9a825
#
_entry.id   bfb1f0c487a162138507b774b0f9a825
#
_cell.length_a   1.000
_cell.length_b   1.000
_cell.length_c   1.000
_cell.angle_alpha   90.00
_cell.angle_beta   90.00
_cell.angle_gamma   90.00
#
_symmetry.space_group_name_H-M   'P 1'
#
loop_
_entity.id
_entity.type
_entity.pdbx_description
1 polymer ?
#
loop_
_entity_poly.entity_id
_entity_poly.type
_entity_poly.pdbx_seq_one_letter_code
_entity_poly.pdbx_strand_id
1 'polypeptide(L)'
;MKAKPHVAVIGAGAFGGWSALHLLEHGARVTLLDAWGPGNSRSSSGGETRIMRGAYGPDQPYTELAARALKLWDKYERRWKRTLLHRTGVLWMVSAQSKDANDDEAFERGSIEMLRQARIKFEELSVAKMKKRWPQINFDGIRWGIFEPECGYLEARASCQAVVEAFMAQGGEYRQAEVLPDGVETSPMRSLRLSDKAKLKADIYIFACGPWVGKLFPKTIGDLIRPTKQDVFFFGTPAGDARFTDSQLPVWADHRDRFLYGIPGNDHRGFKVADDTRGPVFDPTSGERIISEDTLRIVREYVAFRFPALKNAPLIESRVCQYEQTPDGNFILHRHPRMENVWLLGGGSGHGFKHGPAVGEMMAEVILDEGELITPWSLSRFSGAKL
;
A
#
# COMPACT_ATOMS: atom_id res chain seq x y z
N MET A 1 31.50 22.45 -2.98
CA MET A 1 30.28 21.64 -2.96
C MET A 1 30.43 20.60 -1.85
N LYS A 2 29.50 20.50 -0.90
CA LYS A 2 29.48 19.39 0.08
C LYS A 2 29.46 18.06 -0.70
N ALA A 3 30.21 17.07 -0.27
CA ALA A 3 30.16 15.74 -0.85
C ALA A 3 28.73 15.20 -0.70
N LYS A 4 28.18 14.59 -1.76
CA LYS A 4 26.84 14.01 -1.72
C LYS A 4 26.83 12.83 -0.75
N PRO A 5 25.83 12.73 0.16
CA PRO A 5 25.80 11.66 1.15
C PRO A 5 25.63 10.29 0.50
N HIS A 6 26.22 9.28 1.13
CA HIS A 6 25.91 7.88 0.84
C HIS A 6 24.73 7.44 1.71
N VAL A 7 23.64 7.03 1.08
CA VAL A 7 22.42 6.58 1.75
C VAL A 7 22.24 5.07 1.53
N ALA A 8 22.10 4.33 2.61
CA ALA A 8 21.71 2.93 2.59
C ALA A 8 20.19 2.84 2.83
N VAL A 9 19.45 2.27 1.87
CA VAL A 9 18.01 2.03 1.99
C VAL A 9 17.78 0.53 2.15
N ILE A 10 17.08 0.12 3.21
CA ILE A 10 16.82 -1.26 3.58
C ILE A 10 15.33 -1.57 3.35
N GLY A 11 15.06 -2.43 2.37
CA GLY A 11 13.73 -2.80 1.88
C GLY A 11 13.42 -2.20 0.52
N ALA A 12 13.24 -3.05 -0.51
CA ALA A 12 12.88 -2.66 -1.88
C ALA A 12 11.37 -2.78 -2.14
N GLY A 13 10.57 -2.56 -1.09
CA GLY A 13 9.11 -2.43 -1.16
C GLY A 13 8.69 -1.04 -1.66
N ALA A 14 7.38 -0.74 -1.52
CA ALA A 14 6.82 0.52 -2.01
C ALA A 14 7.51 1.76 -1.45
N PHE A 15 7.76 1.84 -0.14
CA PHE A 15 8.40 3.03 0.44
C PHE A 15 9.89 3.07 0.15
N GLY A 16 10.62 1.97 0.39
CA GLY A 16 12.06 1.97 0.24
C GLY A 16 12.53 2.06 -1.21
N GLY A 17 11.90 1.32 -2.13
CA GLY A 17 12.25 1.39 -3.56
C GLY A 17 12.10 2.80 -4.13
N TRP A 18 10.95 3.44 -3.88
CA TRP A 18 10.71 4.80 -4.32
C TRP A 18 11.61 5.83 -3.63
N SER A 19 11.86 5.68 -2.32
CA SER A 19 12.81 6.55 -1.62
C SER A 19 14.22 6.44 -2.21
N ALA A 20 14.68 5.22 -2.50
CA ALA A 20 15.99 5.00 -3.12
C ALA A 20 16.09 5.68 -4.50
N LEU A 21 15.04 5.53 -5.34
CA LEU A 21 15.00 6.15 -6.66
C LEU A 21 15.03 7.69 -6.57
N HIS A 22 14.19 8.29 -5.73
CA HIS A 22 14.15 9.75 -5.59
C HIS A 22 15.42 10.31 -4.98
N LEU A 23 16.02 9.67 -3.96
CA LEU A 23 17.31 10.07 -3.40
C LEU A 23 18.42 10.07 -4.46
N LEU A 24 18.44 9.04 -5.31
CA LEU A 24 19.39 8.97 -6.43
C LEU A 24 19.14 10.10 -7.44
N GLU A 25 17.90 10.38 -7.79
CA GLU A 25 17.51 11.47 -8.70
C GLU A 25 17.89 12.86 -8.13
N HIS A 26 17.86 13.03 -6.81
CA HIS A 26 18.37 14.24 -6.11
C HIS A 26 19.89 14.21 -5.92
N GLY A 27 20.55 13.16 -6.41
CA GLY A 27 21.99 13.07 -6.55
C GLY A 27 22.74 12.50 -5.35
N ALA A 28 22.09 11.87 -4.39
CA ALA A 28 22.76 11.06 -3.38
C ALA A 28 23.40 9.82 -4.03
N ARG A 29 24.47 9.28 -3.40
CA ARG A 29 24.90 7.93 -3.69
C ARG A 29 24.02 6.97 -2.89
N VAL A 30 23.38 6.00 -3.54
CA VAL A 30 22.40 5.14 -2.87
C VAL A 30 22.73 3.66 -3.07
N THR A 31 22.75 2.90 -1.95
CA THR A 31 22.74 1.44 -1.95
C THR A 31 21.40 0.95 -1.43
N LEU A 32 20.64 0.25 -2.26
CA LEU A 32 19.33 -0.36 -1.93
C LEU A 32 19.53 -1.84 -1.60
N LEU A 33 19.03 -2.27 -0.44
CA LEU A 33 19.10 -3.64 0.04
C LEU A 33 17.71 -4.26 0.14
N ASP A 34 17.57 -5.53 -0.19
CA ASP A 34 16.38 -6.33 0.13
C ASP A 34 16.76 -7.78 0.35
N ALA A 35 16.16 -8.45 1.34
CA ALA A 35 16.47 -9.83 1.66
C ALA A 35 16.01 -10.82 0.59
N TRP A 36 14.86 -10.54 -0.08
CA TRP A 36 14.19 -11.48 -1.00
C TRP A 36 13.89 -10.90 -2.37
N GLY A 37 14.26 -9.66 -2.63
CA GLY A 37 14.05 -8.96 -3.88
C GLY A 37 12.75 -8.14 -3.94
N PRO A 38 12.66 -7.22 -4.93
CA PRO A 38 11.53 -6.31 -5.06
C PRO A 38 10.23 -7.05 -5.40
N GLY A 39 9.16 -6.73 -4.67
CA GLY A 39 7.84 -7.32 -4.90
C GLY A 39 7.76 -8.83 -4.62
N ASN A 40 8.66 -9.37 -3.78
CA ASN A 40 8.66 -10.77 -3.40
C ASN A 40 7.37 -11.19 -2.69
N SER A 41 7.04 -12.49 -2.71
CA SER A 41 5.78 -13.01 -2.15
C SER A 41 5.63 -12.88 -0.63
N ARG A 42 6.71 -12.61 0.08
CA ARG A 42 6.69 -12.41 1.55
C ARG A 42 6.40 -10.96 1.93
N SER A 43 6.64 -10.00 1.03
CA SER A 43 6.48 -8.58 1.34
C SER A 43 5.01 -8.12 1.30
N SER A 44 4.67 -7.07 2.04
CA SER A 44 3.37 -6.38 1.91
C SER A 44 3.17 -5.77 0.53
N SER A 45 4.26 -5.47 -0.18
CA SER A 45 4.28 -5.01 -1.57
C SER A 45 4.24 -6.15 -2.59
N GLY A 46 4.24 -7.40 -2.14
CA GLY A 46 4.08 -8.58 -2.99
C GLY A 46 2.64 -8.75 -3.49
N GLY A 47 2.44 -9.78 -4.31
CA GLY A 47 1.16 -10.03 -4.95
C GLY A 47 1.00 -9.24 -6.25
N GLU A 48 -0.19 -9.33 -6.86
CA GLU A 48 -0.36 -8.86 -8.24
C GLU A 48 -0.87 -7.44 -8.30
N THR A 49 -1.90 -7.11 -7.53
CA THR A 49 -2.60 -5.84 -7.68
C THR A 49 -2.80 -5.11 -6.35
N ARG A 50 -2.87 -3.77 -6.41
CA ARG A 50 -3.23 -2.87 -5.29
C ARG A 50 -4.15 -1.77 -5.81
N ILE A 51 -5.09 -1.33 -4.97
CA ILE A 51 -6.00 -0.24 -5.33
C ILE A 51 -5.25 1.10 -5.33
N MET A 52 -5.45 1.87 -6.39
CA MET A 52 -5.15 3.30 -6.45
C MET A 52 -6.45 4.07 -6.27
N ARG A 53 -6.56 4.88 -5.22
CA ARG A 53 -7.73 5.67 -4.85
C ARG A 53 -7.33 6.98 -4.19
N GLY A 54 -8.17 8.00 -4.28
CA GLY A 54 -8.01 9.29 -3.64
C GLY A 54 -8.89 9.50 -2.40
N ALA A 55 -10.01 8.76 -2.29
CA ALA A 55 -10.94 8.88 -1.16
C ALA A 55 -10.34 8.35 0.14
N TYR A 56 -10.28 9.22 1.17
CA TYR A 56 -9.75 8.95 2.51
C TYR A 56 -10.59 9.58 3.63
N GLY A 57 -11.89 9.75 3.42
CA GLY A 57 -12.72 10.46 4.38
C GLY A 57 -12.28 11.94 4.51
N PRO A 58 -12.33 12.50 5.71
CA PRO A 58 -11.88 13.86 5.97
C PRO A 58 -10.35 14.00 6.08
N ASP A 59 -9.60 12.93 5.82
CA ASP A 59 -8.13 12.89 5.98
C ASP A 59 -7.44 13.57 4.79
N GLN A 60 -7.30 14.88 4.87
CA GLN A 60 -6.69 15.72 3.84
C GLN A 60 -5.26 15.28 3.48
N PRO A 61 -4.32 15.01 4.45
CA PRO A 61 -2.96 14.63 4.11
C PRO A 61 -2.87 13.38 3.22
N TYR A 62 -3.71 12.36 3.44
CA TYR A 62 -3.71 11.18 2.58
C TYR A 62 -4.33 11.43 1.21
N THR A 63 -5.37 12.25 1.12
CA THR A 63 -5.96 12.61 -0.17
C THR A 63 -4.97 13.43 -1.01
N GLU A 64 -4.25 14.38 -0.42
CA GLU A 64 -3.20 15.15 -1.09
C GLU A 64 -2.03 14.26 -1.53
N LEU A 65 -1.60 13.36 -0.66
CA LEU A 65 -0.56 12.38 -0.98
C LEU A 65 -0.98 11.45 -2.14
N ALA A 66 -2.26 11.03 -2.19
CA ALA A 66 -2.80 10.26 -3.30
C ALA A 66 -2.85 11.06 -4.60
N ALA A 67 -3.24 12.33 -4.54
CA ALA A 67 -3.24 13.23 -5.69
C ALA A 67 -1.82 13.43 -6.26
N ARG A 68 -0.83 13.58 -5.37
CA ARG A 68 0.58 13.65 -5.78
C ARG A 68 1.04 12.33 -6.39
N ALA A 69 0.71 11.21 -5.75
CA ALA A 69 1.06 9.88 -6.24
C ALA A 69 0.48 9.60 -7.64
N LEU A 70 -0.77 9.96 -7.93
CA LEU A 70 -1.37 9.84 -9.27
C LEU A 70 -0.53 10.53 -10.34
N LYS A 71 -0.10 11.77 -10.09
CA LYS A 71 0.76 12.53 -11.02
C LYS A 71 2.14 11.88 -11.21
N LEU A 72 2.68 11.31 -10.15
CA LEU A 72 3.99 10.64 -10.20
C LEU A 72 3.88 9.29 -10.92
N TRP A 73 2.83 8.50 -10.68
CA TRP A 73 2.58 7.28 -11.47
C TRP A 73 2.52 7.60 -12.95
N ASP A 74 1.75 8.61 -13.37
CA ASP A 74 1.72 9.08 -14.77
C ASP A 74 3.11 9.47 -15.31
N LYS A 75 3.88 10.20 -14.52
CA LYS A 75 5.23 10.64 -14.90
C LYS A 75 6.14 9.44 -15.18
N TYR A 76 6.15 8.47 -14.26
CA TYR A 76 7.06 7.34 -14.35
C TYR A 76 6.61 6.29 -15.37
N GLU A 77 5.30 6.02 -15.52
CA GLU A 77 4.78 5.17 -16.61
C GLU A 77 5.20 5.69 -17.99
N ARG A 78 5.04 6.98 -18.24
CA ARG A 78 5.48 7.62 -19.48
C ARG A 78 6.99 7.50 -19.69
N ARG A 79 7.78 7.76 -18.63
CA ARG A 79 9.24 7.69 -18.67
C ARG A 79 9.74 6.27 -18.95
N TRP A 80 9.11 5.28 -18.31
CA TRP A 80 9.51 3.88 -18.45
C TRP A 80 8.83 3.16 -19.62
N LYS A 81 7.87 3.80 -20.27
CA LYS A 81 7.02 3.23 -21.33
C LYS A 81 6.35 1.92 -20.89
N ARG A 82 5.80 1.93 -19.69
CA ARG A 82 5.11 0.79 -19.05
C ARG A 82 3.77 1.24 -18.51
N THR A 83 2.75 0.40 -18.64
CA THR A 83 1.48 0.57 -17.95
C THR A 83 1.57 -0.19 -16.64
N LEU A 84 1.46 0.51 -15.52
CA LEU A 84 1.47 -0.05 -14.17
C LEU A 84 0.19 0.31 -13.41
N LEU A 85 -0.43 1.43 -13.74
CA LEU A 85 -1.72 1.89 -13.24
C LEU A 85 -2.80 1.69 -14.31
N HIS A 86 -3.71 0.77 -14.05
CA HIS A 86 -4.89 0.50 -14.88
C HIS A 86 -6.06 1.34 -14.39
N ARG A 87 -6.49 2.31 -15.18
CA ARG A 87 -7.55 3.28 -14.83
C ARG A 87 -8.93 2.72 -15.13
N THR A 88 -9.32 1.73 -14.37
CA THR A 88 -10.67 1.12 -14.45
C THR A 88 -11.73 1.95 -13.71
N GLY A 89 -11.30 2.96 -12.98
CA GLY A 89 -12.08 3.64 -11.97
C GLY A 89 -12.13 2.87 -10.65
N VAL A 90 -12.57 3.58 -9.59
CA VAL A 90 -12.89 2.99 -8.28
C VAL A 90 -14.29 3.39 -7.89
N LEU A 91 -15.15 2.40 -7.65
CA LEU A 91 -16.52 2.58 -7.18
C LEU A 91 -16.61 2.32 -5.68
N TRP A 92 -16.94 3.32 -4.91
CA TRP A 92 -17.31 3.22 -3.50
C TRP A 92 -18.82 3.06 -3.40
N MET A 93 -19.27 1.98 -2.79
CA MET A 93 -20.69 1.70 -2.56
C MET A 93 -21.03 2.07 -1.12
N VAL A 94 -21.87 3.09 -0.94
CA VAL A 94 -22.27 3.60 0.37
C VAL A 94 -23.52 2.84 0.83
N SER A 95 -23.38 2.05 1.90
CA SER A 95 -24.43 1.18 2.42
C SER A 95 -25.44 1.94 3.30
N ALA A 96 -26.66 1.45 3.37
CA ALA A 96 -27.69 1.91 4.30
C ALA A 96 -27.56 1.29 5.71
N GLN A 97 -26.70 0.29 5.89
CA GLN A 97 -26.67 -0.58 7.07
C GLN A 97 -25.35 -0.54 7.84
N SER A 98 -24.59 0.54 7.77
CA SER A 98 -23.44 0.63 8.63
C SER A 98 -23.87 0.75 10.11
N LYS A 99 -23.08 0.16 11.01
CA LYS A 99 -23.39 0.11 12.44
C LYS A 99 -23.37 1.48 13.14
N ASP A 100 -22.70 2.45 12.50
CA ASP A 100 -22.58 3.82 13.00
C ASP A 100 -23.42 4.77 12.13
N ALA A 101 -24.73 4.57 12.14
CA ALA A 101 -25.71 5.29 11.30
C ALA A 101 -25.64 6.83 11.34
N ASN A 102 -24.90 7.39 12.31
CA ASN A 102 -24.60 8.82 12.40
C ASN A 102 -23.22 9.19 11.85
N ASP A 103 -22.32 8.22 11.60
CA ASP A 103 -20.91 8.46 11.22
C ASP A 103 -20.58 8.00 9.78
N ASP A 104 -21.39 7.10 9.19
CA ASP A 104 -21.07 6.45 7.91
C ASP A 104 -21.07 7.36 6.70
N GLU A 105 -21.98 8.31 6.66
CA GLU A 105 -21.93 9.31 5.60
C GLU A 105 -20.81 10.34 5.83
N ALA A 106 -20.30 10.45 7.07
CA ALA A 106 -19.24 11.41 7.37
C ALA A 106 -17.94 11.07 6.64
N PHE A 107 -17.59 9.77 6.53
CA PHE A 107 -16.41 9.36 5.78
C PHE A 107 -16.54 9.65 4.28
N GLU A 108 -17.64 9.22 3.65
CA GLU A 108 -17.83 9.42 2.22
C GLU A 108 -18.08 10.90 1.88
N ARG A 109 -18.85 11.62 2.70
CA ARG A 109 -19.04 13.08 2.54
C ARG A 109 -17.73 13.83 2.73
N GLY A 110 -16.95 13.48 3.75
CA GLY A 110 -15.60 13.98 3.94
C GLY A 110 -14.69 13.69 2.75
N SER A 111 -14.78 12.47 2.20
CA SER A 111 -14.02 12.11 0.98
C SER A 111 -14.35 13.02 -0.20
N ILE A 112 -15.63 13.32 -0.44
CA ILE A 112 -16.06 14.22 -1.54
C ILE A 112 -15.42 15.61 -1.39
N GLU A 113 -15.43 16.15 -0.17
CA GLU A 113 -14.83 17.47 0.07
C GLU A 113 -13.32 17.46 -0.18
N MET A 114 -12.62 16.45 0.34
CA MET A 114 -11.17 16.33 0.16
C MET A 114 -10.78 16.05 -1.30
N LEU A 115 -11.53 15.20 -2.01
CA LEU A 115 -11.32 14.94 -3.45
C LEU A 115 -11.45 16.23 -4.27
N ARG A 116 -12.47 17.05 -3.96
CA ARG A 116 -12.68 18.34 -4.62
C ARG A 116 -11.52 19.29 -4.38
N GLN A 117 -11.05 19.43 -3.13
CA GLN A 117 -9.91 20.28 -2.77
C GLN A 117 -8.62 19.80 -3.43
N ALA A 118 -8.36 18.50 -3.46
CA ALA A 118 -7.20 17.90 -4.11
C ALA A 118 -7.28 17.83 -5.64
N ARG A 119 -8.43 18.26 -6.23
CA ARG A 119 -8.71 18.23 -7.67
C ARG A 119 -8.61 16.83 -8.28
N ILE A 120 -8.99 15.79 -7.52
CA ILE A 120 -9.19 14.45 -8.02
C ILE A 120 -10.60 14.37 -8.58
N LYS A 121 -10.76 13.86 -9.81
CA LYS A 121 -12.08 13.72 -10.43
C LYS A 121 -12.89 12.64 -9.75
N PHE A 122 -14.17 12.94 -9.52
CA PHE A 122 -15.14 11.99 -8.98
C PHE A 122 -16.55 12.28 -9.52
N GLU A 123 -17.40 11.28 -9.44
CA GLU A 123 -18.83 11.35 -9.74
C GLU A 123 -19.64 10.85 -8.55
N GLU A 124 -20.65 11.60 -8.11
CA GLU A 124 -21.66 11.08 -7.19
C GLU A 124 -22.73 10.34 -8.00
N LEU A 125 -22.97 9.08 -7.67
CA LEU A 125 -23.86 8.21 -8.44
C LEU A 125 -25.05 7.75 -7.61
N SER A 126 -26.26 7.95 -8.14
CA SER A 126 -27.46 7.28 -7.62
C SER A 126 -27.43 5.80 -7.93
N VAL A 127 -28.17 4.99 -7.14
CA VAL A 127 -28.34 3.55 -7.38
C VAL A 127 -28.83 3.27 -8.80
N ALA A 128 -29.76 4.09 -9.32
CA ALA A 128 -30.28 3.92 -10.68
C ALA A 128 -29.18 4.08 -11.75
N LYS A 129 -28.29 5.08 -11.59
CA LYS A 129 -27.13 5.26 -12.49
C LYS A 129 -26.15 4.10 -12.39
N MET A 130 -25.86 3.61 -11.17
CA MET A 130 -24.97 2.48 -10.95
C MET A 130 -25.55 1.18 -11.56
N LYS A 131 -26.83 0.86 -11.34
CA LYS A 131 -27.51 -0.29 -11.94
C LYS A 131 -27.47 -0.26 -13.48
N LYS A 132 -27.61 0.92 -14.08
CA LYS A 132 -27.50 1.08 -15.54
C LYS A 132 -26.08 0.86 -16.04
N ARG A 133 -25.06 1.36 -15.31
CA ARG A 133 -23.64 1.31 -15.72
C ARG A 133 -23.02 -0.06 -15.46
N TRP A 134 -23.39 -0.72 -14.34
CA TRP A 134 -22.85 -2.03 -13.94
C TRP A 134 -23.98 -2.99 -13.53
N PRO A 135 -24.78 -3.48 -14.49
CA PRO A 135 -25.93 -4.34 -14.21
C PRO A 135 -25.53 -5.71 -13.60
N GLN A 136 -24.27 -6.10 -13.66
CA GLN A 136 -23.72 -7.32 -13.05
C GLN A 136 -23.57 -7.22 -11.52
N ILE A 137 -23.68 -6.01 -10.94
CA ILE A 137 -23.63 -5.77 -9.49
C ILE A 137 -25.05 -5.71 -8.93
N ASN A 138 -25.32 -6.45 -7.88
CA ASN A 138 -26.50 -6.26 -7.06
C ASN A 138 -26.28 -5.08 -6.10
N PHE A 139 -27.05 -4.01 -6.25
CA PHE A 139 -26.97 -2.81 -5.40
C PHE A 139 -27.98 -2.78 -4.26
N ASP A 140 -28.57 -3.93 -3.88
CA ASP A 140 -29.47 -3.95 -2.74
C ASP A 140 -28.73 -3.58 -1.44
N GLY A 141 -29.36 -2.71 -0.64
CA GLY A 141 -28.76 -2.14 0.56
C GLY A 141 -27.76 -0.99 0.32
N ILE A 142 -27.54 -0.57 -0.93
CA ILE A 142 -26.74 0.61 -1.27
C ILE A 142 -27.65 1.83 -1.44
N ARG A 143 -27.22 2.98 -0.92
CA ARG A 143 -27.95 4.25 -1.01
C ARG A 143 -27.46 5.13 -2.16
N TRP A 144 -26.17 5.20 -2.37
CA TRP A 144 -25.49 5.98 -3.42
C TRP A 144 -24.03 5.50 -3.55
N GLY A 145 -23.24 6.13 -4.41
CA GLY A 145 -21.83 5.78 -4.54
C GLY A 145 -20.97 6.94 -5.01
N ILE A 146 -19.66 6.81 -4.79
CA ILE A 146 -18.64 7.69 -5.35
C ILE A 146 -17.87 6.90 -6.39
N PHE A 147 -17.67 7.48 -7.56
CA PHE A 147 -16.84 6.90 -8.61
C PHE A 147 -15.66 7.82 -8.94
N GLU A 148 -14.44 7.30 -8.82
CA GLU A 148 -13.18 7.98 -9.11
C GLU A 148 -12.64 7.49 -10.48
N PRO A 149 -12.93 8.15 -11.62
CA PRO A 149 -12.64 7.60 -12.95
C PRO A 149 -11.15 7.52 -13.30
N GLU A 150 -10.29 8.36 -12.70
CA GLU A 150 -8.85 8.37 -12.95
C GLU A 150 -8.05 7.41 -12.04
N CYS A 151 -8.74 6.79 -11.08
CA CYS A 151 -8.22 5.77 -10.18
C CYS A 151 -8.42 4.37 -10.75
N GLY A 152 -8.02 3.34 -10.01
CA GLY A 152 -8.14 1.95 -10.45
C GLY A 152 -7.21 1.03 -9.68
N TYR A 153 -6.41 0.21 -10.37
CA TYR A 153 -5.46 -0.68 -9.71
C TYR A 153 -4.05 -0.57 -10.28
N LEU A 154 -3.08 -0.84 -9.42
CA LEU A 154 -1.65 -0.90 -9.72
C LEU A 154 -1.19 -2.36 -9.79
N GLU A 155 -0.32 -2.68 -10.73
CA GLU A 155 0.42 -3.93 -10.77
C GLU A 155 1.54 -3.90 -9.72
N ALA A 156 1.30 -4.47 -8.54
CA ALA A 156 2.16 -4.24 -7.39
C ALA A 156 3.57 -4.83 -7.55
N ARG A 157 3.67 -6.09 -7.93
CA ARG A 157 4.97 -6.76 -8.13
C ARG A 157 5.75 -6.12 -9.27
N ALA A 158 5.11 -5.93 -10.43
CA ALA A 158 5.70 -5.29 -11.59
C ALA A 158 6.17 -3.87 -11.29
N SER A 159 5.40 -3.11 -10.49
CA SER A 159 5.78 -1.78 -10.06
C SER A 159 7.04 -1.77 -9.20
N CYS A 160 7.16 -2.66 -8.20
CA CYS A 160 8.37 -2.75 -7.39
C CYS A 160 9.60 -3.11 -8.24
N GLN A 161 9.44 -4.04 -9.19
CA GLN A 161 10.50 -4.44 -10.11
C GLN A 161 10.91 -3.27 -11.02
N ALA A 162 9.95 -2.58 -11.62
CA ALA A 162 10.21 -1.43 -12.50
C ALA A 162 10.96 -0.30 -11.77
N VAL A 163 10.62 -0.04 -10.51
CA VAL A 163 11.32 0.96 -9.68
C VAL A 163 12.78 0.58 -9.47
N VAL A 164 13.06 -0.68 -9.11
CA VAL A 164 14.45 -1.13 -8.87
C VAL A 164 15.24 -1.19 -10.18
N GLU A 165 14.64 -1.62 -11.28
CA GLU A 165 15.25 -1.58 -12.61
C GLU A 165 15.63 -0.15 -13.01
N ALA A 166 14.71 0.81 -12.82
CA ALA A 166 14.96 2.22 -13.10
C ALA A 166 16.04 2.83 -12.18
N PHE A 167 16.06 2.42 -10.90
CA PHE A 167 17.07 2.80 -9.94
C PHE A 167 18.47 2.32 -10.39
N MET A 168 18.61 1.05 -10.76
CA MET A 168 19.88 0.48 -11.25
C MET A 168 20.32 1.11 -12.58
N ALA A 169 19.37 1.34 -13.49
CA ALA A 169 19.66 1.96 -14.80
C ALA A 169 20.21 3.40 -14.66
N GLN A 170 19.93 4.08 -13.55
CA GLN A 170 20.46 5.41 -13.21
C GLN A 170 21.73 5.35 -12.37
N GLY A 171 22.33 4.16 -12.19
CA GLY A 171 23.59 3.99 -11.45
C GLY A 171 23.45 3.74 -9.96
N GLY A 172 22.23 3.47 -9.47
CA GLY A 172 22.02 3.02 -8.09
C GLY A 172 22.56 1.61 -7.87
N GLU A 173 23.11 1.34 -6.68
CA GLU A 173 23.61 0.03 -6.30
C GLU A 173 22.50 -0.79 -5.63
N TYR A 174 22.08 -1.89 -6.24
CA TYR A 174 21.13 -2.83 -5.63
C TYR A 174 21.84 -4.11 -5.19
N ARG A 175 21.56 -4.57 -3.95
CA ARG A 175 22.08 -5.83 -3.41
C ARG A 175 20.96 -6.65 -2.77
N GLN A 176 20.85 -7.90 -3.15
CA GLN A 176 19.98 -8.84 -2.43
C GLN A 176 20.75 -9.41 -1.23
N ALA A 177 20.48 -8.86 -0.06
CA ALA A 177 21.08 -9.27 1.20
C ALA A 177 20.18 -8.89 2.38
N GLU A 178 20.12 -9.76 3.38
CA GLU A 178 19.42 -9.49 4.64
C GLU A 178 20.30 -8.69 5.59
N VAL A 179 19.73 -7.68 6.23
CA VAL A 179 20.37 -6.93 7.31
C VAL A 179 20.15 -7.69 8.62
N LEU A 180 21.24 -8.01 9.31
CA LEU A 180 21.17 -8.70 10.61
C LEU A 180 20.80 -7.71 11.72
N PRO A 181 19.96 -8.09 12.69
CA PRO A 181 19.49 -7.18 13.75
C PRO A 181 20.58 -6.76 14.73
N ASP A 182 21.66 -7.52 14.82
CA ASP A 182 22.75 -7.24 15.76
C ASP A 182 23.44 -5.91 15.45
N GLY A 183 23.38 -4.99 16.40
CA GLY A 183 24.02 -3.68 16.29
C GLY A 183 23.22 -2.61 15.55
N VAL A 184 21.96 -2.91 15.15
CA VAL A 184 21.08 -1.93 14.49
C VAL A 184 20.72 -0.77 15.46
N GLU A 185 20.54 -1.03 16.75
CA GLU A 185 20.22 0.03 17.75
C GLU A 185 21.46 0.60 18.46
N THR A 186 22.57 0.80 17.75
CA THR A 186 23.76 1.48 18.30
C THR A 186 23.87 2.91 17.75
N SER A 187 24.07 3.90 18.64
CA SER A 187 24.15 5.31 18.26
C SER A 187 25.59 5.83 18.28
N PRO A 188 26.04 6.57 17.25
CA PRO A 188 25.45 6.64 15.89
C PRO A 188 25.65 5.33 15.13
N MET A 189 24.75 5.05 14.17
CA MET A 189 24.92 3.87 13.32
C MET A 189 26.11 4.07 12.38
N ARG A 190 27.12 3.19 12.49
CA ARG A 190 28.35 3.28 11.71
C ARG A 190 28.42 2.31 10.55
N SER A 191 27.76 1.18 10.67
CA SER A 191 27.68 0.17 9.61
C SER A 191 26.56 -0.83 9.91
N LEU A 192 26.06 -1.48 8.86
CA LEU A 192 25.15 -2.64 8.92
C LEU A 192 25.93 -3.94 8.70
N ARG A 193 25.55 -4.99 9.41
CA ARG A 193 26.01 -6.37 9.15
C ARG A 193 25.00 -7.05 8.24
N LEU A 194 25.50 -7.70 7.20
CA LEU A 194 24.67 -8.40 6.22
C LEU A 194 24.80 -9.93 6.39
N SER A 195 23.83 -10.66 5.90
CA SER A 195 23.80 -12.14 5.94
C SER A 195 24.96 -12.81 5.20
N ASP A 196 25.53 -12.13 4.19
CA ASP A 196 26.73 -12.55 3.45
C ASP A 196 28.06 -12.25 4.20
N LYS A 197 27.99 -11.88 5.49
CA LYS A 197 29.09 -11.45 6.36
C LYS A 197 29.72 -10.10 5.99
N ALA A 198 29.26 -9.44 4.92
CA ALA A 198 29.73 -8.11 4.57
C ALA A 198 29.27 -7.06 5.59
N LYS A 199 29.96 -5.91 5.59
CA LYS A 199 29.54 -4.71 6.32
C LYS A 199 29.28 -3.60 5.31
N LEU A 200 28.11 -2.97 5.42
CA LEU A 200 27.75 -1.78 4.65
C LEU A 200 27.94 -0.53 5.53
N LYS A 201 28.76 0.41 5.07
CA LYS A 201 28.92 1.74 5.67
C LYS A 201 28.21 2.77 4.81
N ALA A 202 27.42 3.64 5.43
CA ALA A 202 26.77 4.77 4.80
C ALA A 202 26.73 5.96 5.78
N ASP A 203 26.43 7.14 5.25
CA ASP A 203 26.24 8.34 6.07
C ASP A 203 24.83 8.35 6.68
N ILE A 204 23.83 7.88 5.93
CA ILE A 204 22.41 7.83 6.32
C ILE A 204 21.86 6.42 6.07
N TYR A 205 21.01 5.96 6.97
CA TYR A 205 20.35 4.65 6.90
C TYR A 205 18.85 4.82 6.95
N ILE A 206 18.13 4.24 5.98
CA ILE A 206 16.67 4.28 5.88
C ILE A 206 16.13 2.85 5.99
N PHE A 207 15.36 2.57 7.03
CA PHE A 207 14.72 1.27 7.22
C PHE A 207 13.27 1.32 6.76
N ALA A 208 13.01 0.75 5.59
CA ALA A 208 11.70 0.60 4.97
C ALA A 208 11.31 -0.88 4.84
N CYS A 209 11.56 -1.64 5.92
CA CYS A 209 11.49 -3.11 5.95
C CYS A 209 10.05 -3.64 6.11
N GLY A 210 9.03 -2.79 5.97
CA GLY A 210 7.64 -3.20 6.15
C GLY A 210 7.41 -3.90 7.49
N PRO A 211 6.72 -5.06 7.53
CA PRO A 211 6.37 -5.70 8.78
C PRO A 211 7.55 -6.19 9.63
N TRP A 212 8.77 -6.14 9.12
CA TRP A 212 9.99 -6.48 9.89
C TRP A 212 10.60 -5.30 10.63
N VAL A 213 10.19 -4.05 10.35
CA VAL A 213 10.83 -2.86 10.94
C VAL A 213 10.71 -2.84 12.48
N GLY A 214 9.59 -3.32 13.03
CA GLY A 214 9.41 -3.45 14.47
C GLY A 214 10.35 -4.47 15.12
N LYS A 215 10.72 -5.54 14.40
CA LYS A 215 11.71 -6.53 14.89
C LYS A 215 13.13 -5.98 14.87
N LEU A 216 13.46 -5.08 13.95
CA LEU A 216 14.77 -4.45 13.87
C LEU A 216 14.94 -3.35 14.92
N PHE A 217 13.86 -2.70 15.31
CA PHE A 217 13.83 -1.62 16.29
C PHE A 217 12.82 -1.90 17.42
N PRO A 218 13.01 -3.00 18.19
CA PRO A 218 12.04 -3.44 19.18
C PRO A 218 11.82 -2.42 20.31
N LYS A 219 12.86 -1.67 20.69
CA LYS A 219 12.79 -0.67 21.77
C LYS A 219 12.22 0.68 21.32
N THR A 220 12.14 0.94 20.01
CA THR A 220 11.70 2.23 19.47
C THR A 220 10.30 2.15 18.89
N ILE A 221 10.01 1.13 18.08
CA ILE A 221 8.73 0.99 17.38
C ILE A 221 8.17 -0.43 17.41
N GLY A 222 8.76 -1.35 18.20
CA GLY A 222 8.33 -2.74 18.25
C GLY A 222 6.84 -2.89 18.59
N ASP A 223 6.37 -2.17 19.59
CA ASP A 223 4.97 -2.20 20.03
C ASP A 223 4.03 -1.40 19.10
N LEU A 224 4.59 -0.55 18.22
CA LEU A 224 3.84 0.27 17.29
C LEU A 224 3.60 -0.42 15.93
N ILE A 225 4.36 -1.46 15.61
CA ILE A 225 4.22 -2.21 14.35
C ILE A 225 3.67 -3.60 14.65
N ARG A 226 2.40 -3.78 14.31
CA ARG A 226 1.69 -5.05 14.51
C ARG A 226 1.39 -5.70 13.15
N PRO A 227 2.20 -6.67 12.69
CA PRO A 227 1.88 -7.41 11.47
C PRO A 227 0.59 -8.23 11.63
N THR A 228 -0.29 -8.16 10.63
CA THR A 228 -1.54 -8.94 10.59
C THR A 228 -1.65 -9.72 9.28
N LYS A 229 -2.27 -10.89 9.36
CA LYS A 229 -2.57 -11.75 8.20
C LYS A 229 -3.79 -11.23 7.47
N GLN A 230 -3.73 -11.18 6.13
CA GLN A 230 -4.83 -10.75 5.27
C GLN A 230 -5.03 -11.75 4.13
N ASP A 231 -6.18 -12.37 4.08
CA ASP A 231 -6.51 -13.36 3.06
C ASP A 231 -7.05 -12.69 1.79
N VAL A 232 -6.63 -13.19 0.64
CA VAL A 232 -7.03 -12.68 -0.67
C VAL A 232 -7.46 -13.87 -1.54
N PHE A 233 -8.58 -13.71 -2.24
CA PHE A 233 -9.20 -14.77 -3.03
C PHE A 233 -9.40 -14.33 -4.47
N PHE A 234 -9.23 -15.26 -5.41
CA PHE A 234 -9.46 -15.04 -6.83
C PHE A 234 -10.46 -16.08 -7.33
N PHE A 235 -11.57 -15.60 -7.88
CA PHE A 235 -12.63 -16.44 -8.41
C PHE A 235 -12.59 -16.48 -9.93
N GLY A 236 -12.82 -17.65 -10.51
CA GLY A 236 -12.95 -17.80 -11.95
C GLY A 236 -14.20 -17.09 -12.46
N THR A 237 -14.07 -16.29 -13.50
CA THR A 237 -15.22 -15.66 -14.16
C THR A 237 -15.83 -16.61 -15.20
N PRO A 238 -17.13 -16.51 -15.51
CA PRO A 238 -17.75 -17.33 -16.55
C PRO A 238 -17.02 -17.17 -17.90
N ALA A 239 -16.80 -18.25 -18.61
CA ALA A 239 -16.09 -18.23 -19.89
C ALA A 239 -16.83 -17.33 -20.90
N GLY A 240 -16.07 -16.42 -21.53
CA GLY A 240 -16.62 -15.46 -22.50
C GLY A 240 -17.40 -14.29 -21.91
N ASP A 241 -17.55 -14.21 -20.59
CA ASP A 241 -18.25 -13.10 -19.93
C ASP A 241 -17.29 -11.99 -19.50
N ALA A 242 -17.13 -10.98 -20.36
CA ALA A 242 -16.25 -9.85 -20.10
C ALA A 242 -16.76 -8.90 -18.99
N ARG A 243 -18.00 -9.04 -18.52
CA ARG A 243 -18.60 -8.12 -17.52
C ARG A 243 -17.85 -8.08 -16.20
N PHE A 244 -17.02 -9.08 -15.90
CA PHE A 244 -16.21 -9.19 -14.68
C PHE A 244 -14.74 -8.90 -14.89
N THR A 245 -14.36 -8.43 -16.09
CA THR A 245 -12.99 -8.00 -16.40
C THR A 245 -12.83 -6.51 -16.19
N ASP A 246 -11.59 -6.07 -16.13
CA ASP A 246 -11.18 -4.67 -15.95
C ASP A 246 -11.60 -3.75 -17.11
N SER A 247 -11.98 -4.30 -18.25
CA SER A 247 -12.57 -3.54 -19.36
C SER A 247 -14.03 -3.13 -19.14
N GLN A 248 -14.77 -3.80 -18.22
CA GLN A 248 -16.21 -3.62 -18.02
C GLN A 248 -16.59 -3.35 -16.55
N LEU A 249 -15.70 -3.56 -15.61
CA LEU A 249 -15.95 -3.41 -14.19
C LEU A 249 -14.85 -2.56 -13.56
N PRO A 250 -15.17 -1.55 -12.71
CA PRO A 250 -14.18 -0.83 -11.94
C PRO A 250 -13.66 -1.68 -10.77
N VAL A 251 -12.59 -1.24 -10.15
CA VAL A 251 -12.30 -1.59 -8.76
C VAL A 251 -13.50 -1.15 -7.92
N TRP A 252 -13.86 -1.93 -6.92
CA TRP A 252 -14.99 -1.60 -6.07
C TRP A 252 -14.66 -1.78 -4.59
N ALA A 253 -15.35 -1.03 -3.74
CA ALA A 253 -15.30 -1.10 -2.29
C ALA A 253 -16.72 -1.00 -1.73
N ASP A 254 -17.04 -1.86 -0.77
CA ASP A 254 -18.35 -1.95 -0.11
C ASP A 254 -18.12 -1.98 1.40
N HIS A 255 -18.45 -0.88 2.06
CA HIS A 255 -18.35 -0.75 3.50
C HIS A 255 -19.72 -0.94 4.13
N ARG A 256 -19.88 -2.07 4.80
CA ARG A 256 -21.09 -2.43 5.55
C ARG A 256 -20.70 -2.70 7.01
N ASP A 257 -21.11 -3.84 7.56
CA ASP A 257 -20.59 -4.41 8.81
C ASP A 257 -19.13 -4.92 8.68
N ARG A 258 -18.70 -5.16 7.45
CA ARG A 258 -17.32 -5.49 7.06
C ARG A 258 -16.94 -4.64 5.84
N PHE A 259 -15.64 -4.36 5.70
CA PHE A 259 -15.12 -3.67 4.52
C PHE A 259 -14.60 -4.69 3.51
N LEU A 260 -15.41 -4.97 2.48
CA LEU A 260 -15.01 -5.81 1.36
C LEU A 260 -14.66 -4.97 0.15
N TYR A 261 -13.64 -5.42 -0.57
CA TYR A 261 -13.23 -4.78 -1.81
C TYR A 261 -12.81 -5.81 -2.85
N GLY A 262 -12.80 -5.41 -4.10
CA GLY A 262 -12.32 -6.27 -5.16
C GLY A 262 -11.74 -5.52 -6.34
N ILE A 263 -11.00 -6.30 -7.13
CA ILE A 263 -10.39 -5.86 -8.38
C ILE A 263 -10.90 -6.79 -9.47
N PRO A 264 -11.41 -6.25 -10.58
CA PRO A 264 -11.90 -7.07 -11.68
C PRO A 264 -10.84 -7.99 -12.25
N GLY A 265 -11.28 -9.03 -12.96
CA GLY A 265 -10.38 -9.97 -13.62
C GLY A 265 -9.46 -9.28 -14.61
N ASN A 266 -8.18 -9.54 -14.47
CA ASN A 266 -7.12 -9.03 -15.32
C ASN A 266 -6.10 -10.15 -15.57
N ASP A 267 -5.42 -10.14 -16.67
CA ASP A 267 -4.36 -11.10 -17.03
C ASP A 267 -4.73 -12.58 -16.78
N HIS A 268 -5.99 -12.93 -16.98
CA HIS A 268 -6.54 -14.28 -16.72
C HIS A 268 -6.42 -14.77 -15.27
N ARG A 269 -6.21 -13.87 -14.30
CA ARG A 269 -6.03 -14.21 -12.88
C ARG A 269 -7.34 -14.36 -12.10
N GLY A 270 -8.46 -14.05 -12.73
CA GLY A 270 -9.77 -14.12 -12.09
C GLY A 270 -10.16 -12.87 -11.31
N PHE A 271 -11.36 -12.91 -10.76
CA PHE A 271 -12.00 -11.84 -10.01
C PHE A 271 -11.50 -11.83 -8.57
N LYS A 272 -10.73 -10.82 -8.21
CA LYS A 272 -10.12 -10.69 -6.87
C LYS A 272 -11.11 -10.12 -5.87
N VAL A 273 -11.20 -10.76 -4.69
CA VAL A 273 -11.97 -10.25 -3.54
C VAL A 273 -11.14 -10.40 -2.27
N ALA A 274 -11.22 -9.42 -1.39
CA ALA A 274 -10.63 -9.48 -0.06
C ALA A 274 -11.50 -8.74 0.96
N ASP A 275 -11.40 -9.18 2.20
CA ASP A 275 -11.93 -8.51 3.37
C ASP A 275 -10.80 -7.68 4.01
N ASP A 276 -11.01 -6.37 4.15
CA ASP A 276 -10.02 -5.46 4.74
C ASP A 276 -10.08 -5.43 6.28
N THR A 277 -10.99 -6.19 6.88
CA THR A 277 -11.03 -6.34 8.34
C THR A 277 -9.69 -6.86 8.84
N ARG A 278 -9.17 -6.22 9.88
CA ARG A 278 -7.86 -6.57 10.44
C ARG A 278 -7.84 -8.04 10.88
N GLY A 279 -6.96 -8.81 10.25
CA GLY A 279 -6.75 -10.23 10.56
C GLY A 279 -5.96 -10.45 11.84
N PRO A 280 -5.71 -11.72 12.21
CA PRO A 280 -4.91 -12.07 13.38
C PRO A 280 -3.47 -11.60 13.26
N VAL A 281 -2.80 -11.46 14.41
CA VAL A 281 -1.35 -11.20 14.45
C VAL A 281 -0.61 -12.28 13.68
N PHE A 282 0.38 -11.85 12.91
CA PHE A 282 1.08 -12.72 11.97
C PHE A 282 2.58 -12.48 12.02
N ASP A 283 3.36 -13.54 12.21
CA ASP A 283 4.81 -13.44 12.05
C ASP A 283 5.18 -13.41 10.55
N PRO A 284 5.75 -12.30 10.04
CA PRO A 284 6.04 -12.17 8.63
C PRO A 284 7.11 -13.15 8.10
N THR A 285 7.94 -13.72 8.99
CA THR A 285 9.01 -14.66 8.63
C THR A 285 8.54 -16.11 8.69
N SER A 286 7.97 -16.52 9.82
CA SER A 286 7.64 -17.92 10.13
C SER A 286 6.15 -18.26 10.09
N GLY A 287 5.28 -17.26 10.00
CA GLY A 287 3.84 -17.48 9.99
C GLY A 287 3.38 -18.30 8.78
N GLU A 288 2.49 -19.25 9.03
CA GLU A 288 1.92 -20.08 7.98
C GLU A 288 1.01 -19.30 7.04
N ARG A 289 1.26 -19.43 5.74
CA ARG A 289 0.50 -18.71 4.70
C ARG A 289 -0.67 -19.57 4.19
N ILE A 290 -1.48 -20.03 5.12
CA ILE A 290 -2.71 -20.79 4.87
C ILE A 290 -3.88 -19.85 5.10
N ILE A 291 -4.80 -19.76 4.15
CA ILE A 291 -6.01 -18.92 4.25
C ILE A 291 -6.96 -19.45 5.34
N SER A 292 -7.82 -18.59 5.86
CA SER A 292 -8.90 -18.96 6.76
C SER A 292 -10.12 -19.44 5.96
N GLU A 293 -10.63 -20.62 6.29
CA GLU A 293 -11.87 -21.12 5.68
C GLU A 293 -13.09 -20.27 6.04
N ASP A 294 -13.12 -19.72 7.25
CA ASP A 294 -14.20 -18.80 7.65
C ASP A 294 -14.18 -17.51 6.82
N THR A 295 -12.98 -16.95 6.56
CA THR A 295 -12.86 -15.77 5.68
C THR A 295 -13.30 -16.12 4.25
N LEU A 296 -12.92 -17.28 3.75
CA LEU A 296 -13.36 -17.75 2.43
C LEU A 296 -14.88 -17.90 2.37
N ARG A 297 -15.51 -18.47 3.40
CA ARG A 297 -16.97 -18.62 3.48
C ARG A 297 -17.66 -17.25 3.44
N ILE A 298 -17.21 -16.29 4.26
CA ILE A 298 -17.74 -14.91 4.29
C ILE A 298 -17.62 -14.25 2.91
N VAL A 299 -16.47 -14.38 2.29
CA VAL A 299 -16.22 -13.79 0.95
C VAL A 299 -17.10 -14.46 -0.11
N ARG A 300 -17.32 -15.79 -0.06
CA ARG A 300 -18.22 -16.49 -0.98
C ARG A 300 -19.69 -16.05 -0.82
N GLU A 301 -20.17 -15.91 0.41
CA GLU A 301 -21.50 -15.41 0.71
C GLU A 301 -21.69 -13.99 0.16
N TYR A 302 -20.70 -13.13 0.37
CA TYR A 302 -20.69 -11.77 -0.18
C TYR A 302 -20.71 -11.77 -1.71
N VAL A 303 -19.83 -12.55 -2.36
CA VAL A 303 -19.77 -12.65 -3.83
C VAL A 303 -21.11 -13.14 -4.38
N ALA A 304 -21.71 -14.16 -3.77
CA ALA A 304 -23.02 -14.68 -4.18
C ALA A 304 -24.13 -13.63 -4.09
N PHE A 305 -24.06 -12.74 -3.10
CA PHE A 305 -25.02 -11.65 -2.92
C PHE A 305 -24.76 -10.47 -3.86
N ARG A 306 -23.51 -9.96 -3.87
CA ARG A 306 -23.16 -8.72 -4.59
C ARG A 306 -22.97 -8.93 -6.09
N PHE A 307 -22.53 -10.12 -6.49
CA PHE A 307 -22.28 -10.53 -7.87
C PHE A 307 -22.98 -11.86 -8.18
N PRO A 308 -24.32 -11.89 -8.34
CA PRO A 308 -25.08 -13.14 -8.40
C PRO A 308 -24.63 -14.12 -9.49
N ALA A 309 -24.11 -13.61 -10.62
CA ALA A 309 -23.57 -14.46 -11.68
C ALA A 309 -22.27 -15.19 -11.28
N LEU A 310 -21.59 -14.77 -10.20
CA LEU A 310 -20.39 -15.40 -9.65
C LEU A 310 -20.71 -16.30 -8.43
N LYS A 311 -21.98 -16.55 -8.09
CA LYS A 311 -22.38 -17.35 -6.91
C LYS A 311 -21.66 -18.69 -6.82
N ASN A 312 -21.51 -19.38 -7.95
CA ASN A 312 -20.86 -20.70 -8.02
C ASN A 312 -19.47 -20.64 -8.67
N ALA A 313 -18.85 -19.46 -8.70
CA ALA A 313 -17.53 -19.28 -9.29
C ALA A 313 -16.48 -20.13 -8.56
N PRO A 314 -15.63 -20.89 -9.28
CA PRO A 314 -14.57 -21.65 -8.66
C PRO A 314 -13.54 -20.72 -8.04
N LEU A 315 -13.02 -21.09 -6.87
CA LEU A 315 -11.82 -20.48 -6.33
C LEU A 315 -10.62 -20.99 -7.15
N ILE A 316 -9.96 -20.12 -7.88
CA ILE A 316 -8.82 -20.49 -8.74
C ILE A 316 -7.48 -20.22 -8.09
N GLU A 317 -7.42 -19.24 -7.17
CA GLU A 317 -6.23 -18.92 -6.40
C GLU A 317 -6.63 -18.32 -5.05
N SER A 318 -5.80 -18.53 -4.04
CA SER A 318 -5.86 -17.81 -2.78
C SER A 318 -4.45 -17.45 -2.32
N ARG A 319 -4.31 -16.33 -1.59
CA ARG A 319 -3.03 -15.87 -1.07
C ARG A 319 -3.19 -15.28 0.31
N VAL A 320 -2.12 -15.39 1.11
CA VAL A 320 -1.97 -14.68 2.35
C VAL A 320 -1.08 -13.47 2.12
N CYS A 321 -1.67 -12.28 2.21
CA CYS A 321 -0.99 -11.01 2.32
C CYS A 321 -0.76 -10.68 3.80
N GLN A 322 -0.10 -9.57 4.08
CA GLN A 322 0.10 -9.06 5.44
C GLN A 322 0.08 -7.54 5.44
N TYR A 323 -0.47 -6.97 6.51
CA TYR A 323 -0.36 -5.55 6.79
C TYR A 323 0.61 -5.31 7.93
N GLU A 324 1.21 -4.15 7.98
CA GLU A 324 2.01 -3.63 9.08
C GLU A 324 1.19 -2.55 9.79
N GLN A 325 0.30 -2.98 10.69
CA GLN A 325 -0.63 -2.09 11.38
C GLN A 325 0.08 -1.22 12.40
N THR A 326 -0.25 0.06 12.42
CA THR A 326 0.00 0.98 13.53
C THR A 326 -1.27 1.12 14.38
N PRO A 327 -1.18 1.60 15.64
CA PRO A 327 -2.35 1.75 16.51
C PRO A 327 -3.45 2.64 15.93
N ASP A 328 -3.07 3.70 15.22
CA ASP A 328 -3.94 4.70 14.61
C ASP A 328 -4.13 4.53 13.09
N GLY A 329 -3.50 3.52 12.48
CA GLY A 329 -3.56 3.27 11.04
C GLY A 329 -2.67 4.19 10.20
N ASN A 330 -1.98 5.16 10.79
CA ASN A 330 -1.13 6.12 10.08
C ASN A 330 0.28 5.59 9.86
N PHE A 331 0.95 6.09 8.79
CA PHE A 331 2.34 5.77 8.50
C PHE A 331 3.27 6.21 9.62
N ILE A 332 4.45 5.61 9.68
CA ILE A 332 5.60 6.09 10.44
C ILE A 332 6.65 6.51 9.43
N LEU A 333 6.88 7.81 9.32
CA LEU A 333 7.91 8.42 8.48
C LEU A 333 8.68 9.38 9.37
N HIS A 334 9.74 8.89 10.03
CA HIS A 334 10.38 9.66 11.09
C HIS A 334 11.88 9.34 11.23
N ARG A 335 12.65 10.32 11.67
CA ARG A 335 14.04 10.11 12.11
C ARG A 335 14.02 9.35 13.44
N HIS A 336 14.93 8.41 13.60
CA HIS A 336 15.04 7.65 14.85
C HIS A 336 15.35 8.60 16.03
N PRO A 337 14.62 8.52 17.18
CA PRO A 337 14.73 9.51 18.25
C PRO A 337 16.11 9.67 18.87
N ARG A 338 16.96 8.63 18.78
CA ARG A 338 18.30 8.59 19.40
C ARG A 338 19.44 8.43 18.39
N MET A 339 19.13 8.28 17.10
CA MET A 339 20.14 8.07 16.04
C MET A 339 19.87 9.05 14.90
N GLU A 340 20.65 10.13 14.85
CA GLU A 340 20.44 11.23 13.90
C GLU A 340 20.55 10.83 12.44
N ASN A 341 21.31 9.77 12.15
CA ASN A 341 21.53 9.29 10.80
C ASN A 341 20.64 8.09 10.41
N VAL A 342 19.60 7.80 11.19
CA VAL A 342 18.67 6.68 10.94
C VAL A 342 17.24 7.18 10.74
N TRP A 343 16.59 6.67 9.71
CA TRP A 343 15.20 6.95 9.36
C TRP A 343 14.37 5.66 9.35
N LEU A 344 13.15 5.74 9.86
CA LEU A 344 12.19 4.64 9.96
C LEU A 344 10.98 4.95 9.07
N LEU A 345 10.75 4.11 8.07
CA LEU A 345 9.64 4.23 7.13
C LEU A 345 8.81 2.94 7.17
N GLY A 346 7.59 3.04 7.64
CA GLY A 346 6.72 1.87 7.77
C GLY A 346 5.29 2.24 8.19
N GLY A 347 4.57 1.26 8.75
CA GLY A 347 3.20 1.46 9.20
C GLY A 347 2.21 1.66 8.06
N GLY A 348 2.45 1.02 6.90
CA GLY A 348 1.60 1.16 5.72
C GLY A 348 0.14 0.75 5.91
N SER A 349 -0.18 0.05 7.00
CA SER A 349 -1.52 -0.24 7.55
C SER A 349 -2.55 -0.68 6.50
N GLY A 350 -2.12 -1.42 5.48
CA GLY A 350 -2.96 -1.92 4.37
C GLY A 350 -3.17 -0.94 3.22
N HIS A 351 -2.79 0.32 3.35
CA HIS A 351 -3.07 1.33 2.31
C HIS A 351 -1.84 2.09 1.77
N GLY A 352 -0.61 1.74 2.19
CA GLY A 352 0.62 2.47 1.84
C GLY A 352 1.06 2.38 0.38
N PHE A 353 0.83 1.25 -0.30
CA PHE A 353 1.45 0.94 -1.59
C PHE A 353 1.30 2.05 -2.65
N LYS A 354 0.09 2.54 -2.87
CA LYS A 354 -0.22 3.55 -3.89
C LYS A 354 0.53 4.86 -3.70
N HIS A 355 0.87 5.18 -2.45
CA HIS A 355 1.58 6.40 -2.06
C HIS A 355 3.10 6.32 -2.26
N GLY A 356 3.64 5.14 -2.62
CA GLY A 356 5.07 4.92 -2.76
C GLY A 356 5.84 6.05 -3.45
N PRO A 357 5.46 6.49 -4.68
CA PRO A 357 6.18 7.55 -5.36
C PRO A 357 6.15 8.90 -4.63
N ALA A 358 5.01 9.26 -4.02
CA ALA A 358 4.89 10.53 -3.29
C ALA A 358 5.61 10.49 -1.94
N VAL A 359 5.57 9.35 -1.24
CA VAL A 359 6.38 9.14 -0.02
C VAL A 359 7.86 9.19 -0.36
N GLY A 360 8.30 8.53 -1.44
CA GLY A 360 9.70 8.53 -1.85
C GLY A 360 10.21 9.93 -2.19
N GLU A 361 9.43 10.72 -2.92
CA GLU A 361 9.75 12.11 -3.25
C GLU A 361 9.87 12.97 -1.99
N MET A 362 8.85 12.96 -1.14
CA MET A 362 8.83 13.71 0.12
C MET A 362 10.01 13.32 1.03
N MET A 363 10.30 12.03 1.18
CA MET A 363 11.39 11.58 2.03
C MET A 363 12.76 11.95 1.48
N ALA A 364 12.93 11.96 0.15
CA ALA A 364 14.19 12.42 -0.44
C ALA A 364 14.43 13.91 -0.17
N GLU A 365 13.41 14.75 -0.30
CA GLU A 365 13.48 16.17 0.04
C GLU A 365 13.81 16.38 1.53
N VAL A 366 13.05 15.74 2.43
CA VAL A 366 13.27 15.88 3.88
C VAL A 366 14.67 15.43 4.31
N ILE A 367 15.18 14.32 3.76
CA ILE A 367 16.45 13.73 4.17
C ILE A 367 17.65 14.53 3.64
N LEU A 368 17.56 15.06 2.42
CA LEU A 368 18.69 15.76 1.79
C LEU A 368 18.71 17.27 2.08
N ASP A 369 17.53 17.88 2.31
CA ASP A 369 17.41 19.32 2.56
C ASP A 369 17.30 19.66 4.04
N GLU A 370 17.45 18.65 4.94
CA GLU A 370 17.28 18.80 6.39
C GLU A 370 15.89 19.35 6.79
N GLY A 371 14.88 19.08 5.97
CA GLY A 371 13.50 19.50 6.20
C GLY A 371 12.85 18.82 7.40
N GLU A 372 11.86 19.46 8.00
CA GLU A 372 11.03 18.84 9.04
C GLU A 372 9.95 17.94 8.43
N LEU A 373 9.72 16.81 9.07
CA LEU A 373 8.64 15.89 8.70
C LEU A 373 7.28 16.48 9.04
N ILE A 374 6.34 16.28 8.12
CA ILE A 374 4.94 16.63 8.30
C ILE A 374 4.33 15.77 9.42
N THR A 375 3.67 16.44 10.34
CA THR A 375 3.20 15.95 11.64
C THR A 375 2.34 14.69 11.68
N PRO A 376 1.46 14.33 10.72
CA PRO A 376 0.61 13.15 10.91
C PRO A 376 1.39 11.84 10.99
N TRP A 377 2.61 11.79 10.42
CA TRP A 377 3.39 10.56 10.32
C TRP A 377 4.60 10.51 11.26
N SER A 378 4.73 11.51 12.13
CA SER A 378 5.79 11.56 13.14
C SER A 378 5.54 10.58 14.29
N LEU A 379 6.61 10.00 14.85
CA LEU A 379 6.55 9.20 16.07
C LEU A 379 6.10 10.00 17.30
N SER A 380 6.27 11.33 17.30
CA SER A 380 5.87 12.20 18.41
C SER A 380 4.37 12.12 18.75
N ARG A 381 3.52 11.68 17.80
CA ARG A 381 2.07 11.45 18.05
C ARG A 381 1.80 10.34 19.05
N PHE A 382 2.76 9.48 19.32
CA PHE A 382 2.69 8.42 20.33
C PHE A 382 3.35 8.80 21.66
N SER A 383 3.80 10.04 21.84
CA SER A 383 4.57 10.48 23.02
C SER A 383 3.78 10.55 24.33
N GLY A 384 2.53 10.05 24.38
CA GLY A 384 1.81 9.74 25.62
C GLY A 384 1.89 8.27 26.04
N ALA A 385 2.34 7.38 25.17
CA ALA A 385 2.71 6.01 25.52
C ALA A 385 4.20 6.03 25.89
N LYS A 386 4.59 5.48 27.04
CA LYS A 386 6.00 5.35 27.45
C LYS A 386 6.78 4.68 26.32
N LEU A 387 7.48 5.50 25.50
CA LEU A 387 8.51 5.07 24.55
C LEU A 387 9.75 4.60 25.30
#